data_657ea212ff5ff55920df4c21b43ca9dd
#
_entry.id   657ea212ff5ff55920df4c21b43ca9dd
#
_cell.length_a   1.000
_cell.length_b   1.000
_cell.length_c   1.000
_cell.angle_alpha   90.00
_cell.angle_beta   90.00
_cell.angle_gamma   90.00
#
_symmetry.space_group_name_H-M   'P 1'
#
loop_
_entity.id
_entity.type
_entity.pdbx_description
1 polymer ?
#
loop_
_entity_poly.entity_id
_entity_poly.type
_entity_poly.pdbx_seq_one_letter_code
_entity_poly.pdbx_strand_id
1 'polypeptide(L)'
;EARSVAGTLANEGYDVTDCIEEGTPVILEALHREKWRILHLAGHGVHEYQSARMSVTRSGMVIGLDTILTPGDIEQMRWVPELVFINCCHLGRMDGQGKTEPGVLAANLAEQFIKMGVKAVIAAGWAVDDAAGKAFAEAFYRRMVAGEFFGEAVRAARHDIFVLCENVNTWGAY
;
A
#
# COMPACT_ATOMS: atom_id res chain seq x y z
N GLU A 1 -3.24 6.23 8.61
CA GLU A 1 -3.75 4.94 8.14
C GLU A 1 -2.96 3.78 8.76
N ALA A 2 -1.67 3.61 8.45
CA ALA A 2 -0.87 2.46 8.87
C ALA A 2 -0.91 2.18 10.38
N ARG A 3 -0.76 3.19 11.25
CA ARG A 3 -0.86 3.03 12.72
C ARG A 3 -2.22 2.46 13.16
N SER A 4 -3.28 2.88 12.51
CA SER A 4 -4.64 2.40 12.84
C SER A 4 -4.81 0.93 12.43
N VAL A 5 -4.31 0.56 11.24
CA VAL A 5 -4.32 -0.82 10.77
C VAL A 5 -3.47 -1.72 11.67
N ALA A 6 -2.27 -1.29 12.05
CA ALA A 6 -1.40 -2.00 12.98
C ALA A 6 -2.11 -2.26 14.33
N GLY A 7 -2.76 -1.22 14.89
CA GLY A 7 -3.54 -1.36 16.12
C GLY A 7 -4.71 -2.33 15.99
N THR A 8 -5.44 -2.28 14.87
CA THR A 8 -6.55 -3.22 14.62
C THR A 8 -6.06 -4.66 14.59
N LEU A 9 -5.00 -4.95 13.85
CA LEU A 9 -4.45 -6.30 13.74
C LEU A 9 -3.86 -6.79 15.06
N ALA A 10 -3.13 -5.94 15.79
CA ALA A 10 -2.57 -6.28 17.10
C ALA A 10 -3.65 -6.63 18.13
N ASN A 11 -4.76 -5.88 18.17
CA ASN A 11 -5.89 -6.14 19.06
C ASN A 11 -6.57 -7.48 18.77
N GLU A 12 -6.46 -7.98 17.54
CA GLU A 12 -6.99 -9.28 17.12
C GLU A 12 -5.95 -10.42 17.23
N GLY A 13 -4.84 -10.15 17.92
CA GLY A 13 -3.83 -11.15 18.25
C GLY A 13 -2.82 -11.46 17.14
N TYR A 14 -2.72 -10.62 16.12
CA TYR A 14 -1.65 -10.72 15.14
C TYR A 14 -0.34 -10.21 15.73
N ASP A 15 0.76 -10.87 15.39
CA ASP A 15 2.10 -10.34 15.61
C ASP A 15 2.38 -9.27 14.54
N VAL A 16 2.49 -8.03 14.98
CA VAL A 16 2.57 -6.86 14.09
C VAL A 16 3.93 -6.18 14.24
N THR A 17 4.64 -6.04 13.13
CA THR A 17 5.81 -5.16 13.03
C THR A 17 5.42 -3.94 12.23
N ASP A 18 5.52 -2.76 12.84
CA ASP A 18 5.35 -1.51 12.13
C ASP A 18 6.70 -0.87 11.78
N CYS A 19 6.80 -0.37 10.56
CA CYS A 19 7.94 0.39 10.05
C CYS A 19 7.49 1.81 9.68
N ILE A 20 6.75 2.45 10.58
CA ILE A 20 6.15 3.77 10.36
C ILE A 20 7.15 4.85 10.72
N GLU A 21 7.49 5.70 9.75
CA GLU A 21 8.50 6.77 9.88
C GLU A 21 9.92 6.23 10.13
N GLU A 22 10.16 4.96 9.80
CA GLU A 22 11.46 4.33 9.91
C GLU A 22 12.37 4.64 8.72
N GLY A 23 13.68 4.47 8.93
CA GLY A 23 14.67 4.63 7.86
C GLY A 23 14.63 3.49 6.84
N THR A 24 15.03 3.80 5.60
CA THR A 24 15.09 2.83 4.49
C THR A 24 15.72 1.48 4.85
N PRO A 25 16.85 1.39 5.58
CA PRO A 25 17.45 0.10 5.92
C PRO A 25 16.51 -0.78 6.76
N VAL A 26 15.79 -0.19 7.71
CA VAL A 26 14.84 -0.92 8.58
C VAL A 26 13.67 -1.46 7.76
N ILE A 27 13.12 -0.64 6.85
CA ILE A 27 12.00 -1.04 5.98
C ILE A 27 12.42 -2.18 5.06
N LEU A 28 13.58 -2.08 4.41
CA LEU A 28 14.07 -3.12 3.50
C LEU A 28 14.43 -4.40 4.26
N GLU A 29 15.06 -4.29 5.43
CA GLU A 29 15.35 -5.46 6.27
C GLU A 29 14.07 -6.19 6.66
N ALA A 30 13.06 -5.47 7.16
CA ALA A 30 11.77 -6.05 7.50
C ALA A 30 11.11 -6.74 6.28
N LEU A 31 11.09 -6.05 5.12
CA LEU A 31 10.49 -6.57 3.91
C LEU A 31 11.11 -7.90 3.45
N HIS A 32 12.44 -8.02 3.51
CA HIS A 32 13.17 -9.17 2.93
C HIS A 32 13.45 -10.30 3.91
N ARG A 33 13.48 -10.03 5.22
CA ARG A 33 13.91 -10.99 6.23
C ARG A 33 12.80 -11.85 6.79
N GLU A 34 11.61 -11.26 6.97
CA GLU A 34 10.51 -11.89 7.69
C GLU A 34 9.49 -12.55 6.76
N LYS A 35 8.78 -13.54 7.30
CA LYS A 35 7.67 -14.22 6.61
C LYS A 35 6.35 -13.58 6.96
N TRP A 36 5.96 -12.58 6.18
CA TRP A 36 4.70 -11.88 6.39
C TRP A 36 3.49 -12.66 5.86
N ARG A 37 2.41 -12.72 6.63
CA ARG A 37 1.10 -13.15 6.16
C ARG A 37 0.38 -12.04 5.44
N ILE A 38 0.41 -10.86 6.05
CA ILE A 38 -0.22 -9.63 5.55
C ILE A 38 0.87 -8.58 5.42
N LEU A 39 0.92 -7.91 4.29
CA LEU A 39 1.76 -6.75 4.05
C LEU A 39 0.89 -5.55 3.75
N HIS A 40 1.01 -4.48 4.55
CA HIS A 40 0.30 -3.22 4.34
C HIS A 40 1.29 -2.13 3.99
N LEU A 41 1.20 -1.62 2.77
CA LEU A 41 2.04 -0.56 2.22
C LEU A 41 1.21 0.72 2.11
N ALA A 42 1.49 1.69 2.98
CA ALA A 42 0.83 3.00 2.96
C ALA A 42 1.88 4.11 2.88
N GLY A 43 1.83 4.93 1.85
CA GLY A 43 2.80 6.00 1.66
C GLY A 43 2.66 6.73 0.33
N HIS A 44 3.67 7.51 0.00
CA HIS A 44 3.70 8.27 -1.25
C HIS A 44 4.24 7.43 -2.40
N GLY A 45 3.59 7.53 -3.54
CA GLY A 45 4.07 6.94 -4.78
C GLY A 45 4.72 7.97 -5.70
N VAL A 46 5.68 7.54 -6.50
CA VAL A 46 6.28 8.35 -7.59
C VAL A 46 6.31 7.55 -8.87
N HIS A 47 5.98 8.22 -9.97
CA HIS A 47 6.03 7.63 -11.31
C HIS A 47 7.01 8.41 -12.18
N GLU A 48 7.90 7.69 -12.88
CA GLU A 48 8.94 8.27 -13.74
C GLU A 48 9.77 9.36 -13.03
N TYR A 49 10.08 9.13 -11.74
CA TYR A 49 10.88 10.06 -10.96
C TYR A 49 12.35 9.96 -11.36
N GLN A 50 12.94 11.10 -11.69
CA GLN A 50 14.37 11.24 -11.93
C GLN A 50 15.00 12.06 -10.81
N SER A 51 15.77 11.42 -9.95
CA SER A 51 16.57 12.12 -8.94
C SER A 51 17.69 12.92 -9.59
N ALA A 52 18.01 14.09 -9.04
CA ALA A 52 19.14 14.90 -9.48
C ALA A 52 20.50 14.15 -9.42
N ARG A 53 20.58 13.07 -8.64
CA ARG A 53 21.77 12.23 -8.45
C ARG A 53 21.81 10.98 -9.31
N MET A 54 20.70 10.61 -9.95
CA MET A 54 20.59 9.40 -10.77
C MET A 54 20.12 9.74 -12.17
N SER A 55 20.79 9.23 -13.18
CA SER A 55 20.40 9.36 -14.60
C SER A 55 19.24 8.42 -14.99
N VAL A 56 18.76 7.58 -14.07
CA VAL A 56 17.73 6.57 -14.34
C VAL A 56 16.41 6.99 -13.71
N THR A 57 15.37 6.97 -14.51
CA THR A 57 14.00 7.18 -14.08
C THR A 57 13.48 5.96 -13.33
N ARG A 58 12.83 6.16 -12.18
CA ARG A 58 12.26 5.08 -11.37
C ARG A 58 10.81 5.37 -10.99
N SER A 59 10.04 4.30 -10.87
CA SER A 59 8.66 4.35 -10.35
C SER A 59 8.56 3.40 -9.16
N GLY A 60 7.91 3.84 -8.08
CA GLY A 60 7.78 3.04 -6.89
C GLY A 60 7.21 3.81 -5.71
N MET A 61 7.16 3.18 -4.55
CA MET A 61 6.77 3.80 -3.29
C MET A 61 7.98 4.46 -2.63
N VAL A 62 7.83 5.69 -2.17
CA VAL A 62 8.89 6.41 -1.44
C VAL A 62 9.04 5.80 -0.05
N ILE A 63 10.25 5.31 0.26
CA ILE A 63 10.60 4.72 1.57
C ILE A 63 11.76 5.46 2.26
N GLY A 64 12.17 6.58 1.72
CA GLY A 64 13.22 7.44 2.27
C GLY A 64 13.47 8.65 1.39
N LEU A 65 14.37 9.56 1.80
CA LEU A 65 14.62 10.82 1.12
C LEU A 65 14.96 10.68 -0.38
N ASP A 66 15.75 9.68 -0.74
CA ASP A 66 16.15 9.38 -2.13
C ASP A 66 15.94 7.91 -2.49
N THR A 67 15.12 7.19 -1.72
CA THR A 67 14.94 5.75 -1.91
C THR A 67 13.50 5.42 -2.23
N ILE A 68 13.33 4.63 -3.28
CA ILE A 68 12.05 4.21 -3.82
C ILE A 68 12.00 2.69 -3.82
N LEU A 69 10.97 2.12 -3.22
CA LEU A 69 10.65 0.70 -3.30
C LEU A 69 10.05 0.42 -4.67
N THR A 70 10.76 -0.34 -5.47
CA THR A 70 10.38 -0.68 -6.85
C THR A 70 9.81 -2.10 -6.96
N PRO A 71 9.14 -2.47 -8.07
CA PRO A 71 8.76 -3.86 -8.34
C PRO A 71 9.96 -4.83 -8.29
N GLY A 72 11.15 -4.38 -8.69
CA GLY A 72 12.38 -5.20 -8.60
C GLY A 72 12.83 -5.50 -7.17
N ASP A 73 12.60 -4.59 -6.24
CA ASP A 73 12.88 -4.84 -4.82
C ASP A 73 11.87 -5.84 -4.23
N ILE A 74 10.60 -5.77 -4.66
CA ILE A 74 9.56 -6.72 -4.27
C ILE A 74 9.87 -8.12 -4.80
N GLU A 75 10.35 -8.24 -6.02
CA GLU A 75 10.74 -9.52 -6.63
C GLU A 75 11.81 -10.26 -5.81
N GLN A 76 12.65 -9.53 -5.08
CA GLN A 76 13.70 -10.09 -4.24
C GLN A 76 13.20 -10.60 -2.88
N MET A 77 11.92 -10.44 -2.54
CA MET A 77 11.37 -10.98 -1.31
C MET A 77 11.48 -12.51 -1.28
N ARG A 78 12.02 -13.03 -0.18
CA ARG A 78 12.19 -14.47 0.01
C ARG A 78 10.85 -15.20 0.24
N TRP A 79 9.91 -14.54 0.84
CA TRP A 79 8.62 -15.09 1.23
C TRP A 79 7.49 -14.30 0.60
N VAL A 80 6.48 -15.01 0.10
CA VAL A 80 5.32 -14.41 -0.56
C VAL A 80 4.20 -14.22 0.47
N PRO A 81 3.71 -13.00 0.70
CA PRO A 81 2.56 -12.75 1.57
C PRO A 81 1.28 -13.41 1.04
N GLU A 82 0.32 -13.66 1.92
CA GLU A 82 -1.03 -14.10 1.51
C GLU A 82 -1.88 -12.95 1.02
N LEU A 83 -1.79 -11.81 1.71
CA LEU A 83 -2.52 -10.58 1.42
C LEU A 83 -1.57 -9.40 1.35
N VAL A 84 -1.72 -8.57 0.32
CA VAL A 84 -1.03 -7.28 0.21
C VAL A 84 -2.06 -6.17 0.03
N PHE A 85 -1.93 -5.12 0.83
CA PHE A 85 -2.69 -3.89 0.71
C PHE A 85 -1.75 -2.76 0.32
N ILE A 86 -2.06 -2.04 -0.77
CA ILE A 86 -1.22 -0.97 -1.32
C ILE A 86 -2.03 0.32 -1.38
N ASN A 87 -1.67 1.27 -0.54
CA ASN A 87 -2.20 2.63 -0.59
C ASN A 87 -1.06 3.62 -0.84
N CYS A 88 -0.63 3.72 -2.09
CA CYS A 88 0.46 4.57 -2.57
C CYS A 88 -0.06 5.60 -3.58
N CYS A 89 -1.16 6.28 -3.23
CA CYS A 89 -1.91 7.08 -4.18
C CYS A 89 -1.57 8.57 -4.14
N HIS A 90 -0.89 9.06 -3.13
CA HIS A 90 -0.55 10.48 -3.04
C HIS A 90 0.85 10.72 -3.58
N LEU A 91 0.90 11.45 -4.69
CA LEU A 91 2.15 11.96 -5.22
C LEU A 91 2.59 13.14 -4.36
N GLY A 92 3.42 12.86 -3.39
CA GLY A 92 4.18 13.90 -2.73
C GLY A 92 4.90 14.72 -3.80
N ARG A 93 4.80 16.05 -3.75
CA ARG A 93 5.68 16.94 -4.50
C ARG A 93 7.11 16.64 -4.10
N MET A 94 7.74 15.77 -4.84
CA MET A 94 9.19 15.78 -4.89
C MET A 94 9.55 16.81 -5.97
N ASP A 95 10.48 17.71 -5.69
CA ASP A 95 10.95 18.76 -6.60
C ASP A 95 11.66 18.16 -7.82
N GLY A 96 10.91 17.44 -8.65
CA GLY A 96 11.38 16.77 -9.85
C GLY A 96 10.31 16.71 -10.93
N GLN A 97 10.70 16.69 -12.19
CA GLN A 97 9.80 16.58 -13.35
C GLN A 97 9.32 15.12 -13.47
N GLY A 98 8.27 14.73 -12.75
CA GLY A 98 7.60 13.44 -12.90
C GLY A 98 6.18 13.64 -13.43
N LYS A 99 5.75 12.83 -14.39
CA LYS A 99 4.33 12.75 -14.80
C LYS A 99 3.53 12.02 -13.74
N THR A 100 2.35 12.53 -13.47
CA THR A 100 1.48 12.08 -12.40
C THR A 100 0.44 11.10 -12.93
N GLU A 101 0.71 9.79 -12.88
CA GLU A 101 -0.30 8.75 -13.13
C GLU A 101 -0.38 7.78 -11.93
N PRO A 102 -1.14 8.13 -10.87
CA PRO A 102 -1.19 7.37 -9.62
C PRO A 102 -1.58 5.90 -9.80
N GLY A 103 -2.55 5.63 -10.68
CA GLY A 103 -3.05 4.28 -10.92
C GLY A 103 -2.03 3.32 -11.52
N VAL A 104 -1.11 3.82 -12.35
CA VAL A 104 -0.08 3.01 -13.00
C VAL A 104 0.92 2.46 -11.98
N LEU A 105 1.28 3.23 -10.98
CA LEU A 105 2.23 2.80 -9.96
C LEU A 105 1.67 1.68 -9.08
N ALA A 106 0.47 1.91 -8.51
CA ALA A 106 -0.18 0.91 -7.67
C ALA A 106 -0.43 -0.38 -8.46
N ALA A 107 -0.81 -0.27 -9.73
CA ALA A 107 -0.96 -1.40 -10.63
C ALA A 107 0.36 -2.17 -10.85
N ASN A 108 1.48 -1.48 -11.07
CA ASN A 108 2.79 -2.11 -11.28
C ASN A 108 3.27 -2.89 -10.04
N LEU A 109 3.12 -2.31 -8.85
CA LEU A 109 3.44 -3.01 -7.60
C LEU A 109 2.50 -4.20 -7.38
N ALA A 110 1.19 -4.01 -7.59
CA ALA A 110 0.19 -5.08 -7.46
C ALA A 110 0.46 -6.22 -8.45
N GLU A 111 0.76 -5.90 -9.71
CA GLU A 111 1.13 -6.90 -10.73
C GLU A 111 2.33 -7.74 -10.30
N GLN A 112 3.36 -7.11 -9.72
CA GLN A 112 4.53 -7.83 -9.24
C GLN A 112 4.17 -8.80 -8.10
N PHE A 113 3.38 -8.37 -7.13
CA PHE A 113 2.91 -9.25 -6.06
C PHE A 113 2.06 -10.41 -6.59
N ILE A 114 1.19 -10.17 -7.57
CA ILE A 114 0.40 -11.22 -8.23
C ILE A 114 1.32 -12.22 -8.96
N LYS A 115 2.33 -11.74 -9.70
CA LYS A 115 3.32 -12.61 -10.37
C LYS A 115 4.08 -13.49 -9.38
N MET A 116 4.34 -13.02 -8.19
CA MET A 116 4.98 -13.80 -7.12
C MET A 116 4.04 -14.82 -6.48
N GLY A 117 2.74 -14.77 -6.73
CA GLY A 117 1.77 -15.72 -6.21
C GLY A 117 1.03 -15.28 -4.96
N VAL A 118 0.96 -13.97 -4.67
CA VAL A 118 0.12 -13.44 -3.61
C VAL A 118 -1.34 -13.77 -3.88
N LYS A 119 -2.06 -14.28 -2.88
CA LYS A 119 -3.45 -14.77 -3.04
C LYS A 119 -4.45 -13.62 -3.23
N ALA A 120 -4.19 -12.48 -2.60
CA ALA A 120 -5.08 -11.32 -2.67
C ALA A 120 -4.26 -10.02 -2.60
N VAL A 121 -4.56 -9.09 -3.51
CA VAL A 121 -3.96 -7.75 -3.52
C VAL A 121 -5.08 -6.72 -3.57
N ILE A 122 -5.00 -5.73 -2.71
CA ILE A 122 -5.80 -4.50 -2.81
C ILE A 122 -4.86 -3.37 -3.19
N ALA A 123 -5.22 -2.62 -4.20
CA ALA A 123 -4.46 -1.45 -4.61
C ALA A 123 -5.41 -0.33 -5.02
N ALA A 124 -5.10 0.90 -4.61
CA ALA A 124 -5.88 2.05 -5.03
C ALA A 124 -5.59 2.38 -6.51
N GLY A 125 -6.61 2.38 -7.35
CA GLY A 125 -6.50 2.64 -8.80
C GLY A 125 -6.30 4.11 -9.16
N TRP A 126 -6.54 5.04 -8.24
CA TRP A 126 -6.28 6.48 -8.37
C TRP A 126 -6.05 7.13 -6.99
N ALA A 127 -5.77 8.44 -6.99
CA ALA A 127 -5.56 9.18 -5.76
C ALA A 127 -6.80 9.14 -4.86
N VAL A 128 -6.63 8.76 -3.60
CA VAL A 128 -7.69 8.68 -2.60
C VAL A 128 -7.54 9.81 -1.57
N ASP A 129 -8.66 10.22 -1.00
CA ASP A 129 -8.66 11.07 0.18
C ASP A 129 -8.10 10.30 1.38
N ASP A 130 -7.22 10.94 2.16
CA ASP A 130 -6.50 10.29 3.26
C ASP A 130 -7.43 9.75 4.35
N ALA A 131 -8.48 10.52 4.70
CA ALA A 131 -9.44 10.11 5.73
C ALA A 131 -10.31 8.95 5.22
N ALA A 132 -10.77 9.01 3.97
CA ALA A 132 -11.58 7.98 3.36
C ALA A 132 -10.77 6.71 3.07
N GLY A 133 -9.50 6.82 2.67
CA GLY A 133 -8.58 5.70 2.51
C GLY A 133 -8.30 4.98 3.84
N LYS A 134 -8.06 5.74 4.90
CA LYS A 134 -7.95 5.20 6.26
C LYS A 134 -9.22 4.47 6.68
N ALA A 135 -10.37 5.08 6.50
CA ALA A 135 -11.66 4.48 6.86
C ALA A 135 -11.93 3.20 6.07
N PHE A 136 -11.56 3.16 4.78
CA PHE A 136 -11.65 1.95 3.97
C PHE A 136 -10.77 0.83 4.54
N ALA A 137 -9.50 1.10 4.81
CA ALA A 137 -8.57 0.11 5.34
C ALA A 137 -9.07 -0.45 6.69
N GLU A 138 -9.51 0.41 7.62
CA GLU A 138 -10.08 0.00 8.90
C GLU A 138 -11.33 -0.87 8.73
N ALA A 139 -12.25 -0.47 7.86
CA ALA A 139 -13.47 -1.22 7.59
C ALA A 139 -13.16 -2.59 6.96
N PHE A 140 -12.22 -2.64 6.02
CA PHE A 140 -11.77 -3.88 5.39
C PHE A 140 -11.12 -4.83 6.39
N TYR A 141 -10.10 -4.39 7.14
CA TYR A 141 -9.39 -5.26 8.07
C TYR A 141 -10.30 -5.78 9.19
N ARG A 142 -11.16 -4.95 9.75
CA ARG A 142 -12.13 -5.38 10.75
C ARG A 142 -13.02 -6.53 10.27
N ARG A 143 -13.45 -6.50 9.01
CA ARG A 143 -14.24 -7.58 8.41
C ARG A 143 -13.41 -8.82 8.14
N MET A 144 -12.19 -8.65 7.65
CA MET A 144 -11.28 -9.77 7.40
C MET A 144 -10.96 -10.54 8.67
N VAL A 145 -10.67 -9.84 9.78
CA VAL A 145 -10.38 -10.49 11.07
C VAL A 145 -11.64 -11.12 11.70
N ALA A 146 -12.83 -10.58 11.39
CA ALA A 146 -14.11 -11.20 11.75
C ALA A 146 -14.43 -12.47 10.92
N GLY A 147 -13.59 -12.84 9.94
CA GLY A 147 -13.73 -14.03 9.12
C GLY A 147 -14.60 -13.88 7.89
N GLU A 148 -14.93 -12.65 7.48
CA GLU A 148 -15.62 -12.42 6.21
C GLU A 148 -14.75 -12.82 5.02
N PHE A 149 -15.37 -13.28 3.93
CA PHE A 149 -14.65 -13.55 2.70
C PHE A 149 -14.08 -12.26 2.12
N PHE A 150 -12.88 -12.34 1.53
CA PHE A 150 -12.14 -11.20 0.98
C PHE A 150 -13.01 -10.30 0.08
N GLY A 151 -13.71 -10.86 -0.90
CA GLY A 151 -14.55 -10.08 -1.82
C GLY A 151 -15.70 -9.36 -1.12
N GLU A 152 -16.31 -10.00 -0.11
CA GLU A 152 -17.39 -9.38 0.68
C GLU A 152 -16.86 -8.28 1.57
N ALA A 153 -15.71 -8.48 2.22
CA ALA A 153 -15.05 -7.46 3.03
C ALA A 153 -14.70 -6.21 2.20
N VAL A 154 -14.15 -6.39 0.99
CA VAL A 154 -13.88 -5.28 0.05
C VAL A 154 -15.16 -4.57 -0.35
N ARG A 155 -16.17 -5.32 -0.80
CA ARG A 155 -17.46 -4.78 -1.24
C ARG A 155 -18.15 -3.97 -0.13
N ALA A 156 -18.17 -4.52 1.08
CA ALA A 156 -18.79 -3.85 2.22
C ALA A 156 -18.01 -2.62 2.68
N ALA A 157 -16.67 -2.68 2.70
CA ALA A 157 -15.84 -1.51 3.01
C ALA A 157 -16.04 -0.39 1.97
N ARG A 158 -16.12 -0.71 0.67
CA ARG A 158 -16.46 0.27 -0.38
C ARG A 158 -17.82 0.91 -0.15
N HIS A 159 -18.83 0.12 0.20
CA HIS A 159 -20.16 0.64 0.49
C HIS A 159 -20.16 1.58 1.70
N ASP A 160 -19.44 1.23 2.77
CA ASP A 160 -19.32 2.10 3.95
C ASP A 160 -18.75 3.47 3.57
N ILE A 161 -17.69 3.49 2.76
CA ILE A 161 -17.06 4.74 2.32
C ILE A 161 -17.96 5.53 1.38
N PHE A 162 -18.70 4.85 0.49
CA PHE A 162 -19.71 5.51 -0.35
C PHE A 162 -20.76 6.26 0.47
N VAL A 163 -21.20 5.66 1.59
CA VAL A 163 -22.22 6.28 2.47
C VAL A 163 -21.63 7.35 3.39
N LEU A 164 -20.41 7.13 3.92
CA LEU A 164 -19.83 8.01 4.92
C LEU A 164 -19.10 9.22 4.32
N CYS A 165 -18.63 9.13 3.09
CA CYS A 165 -17.78 10.11 2.42
C CYS A 165 -18.38 10.55 1.09
N GLU A 166 -19.57 11.16 1.12
CA GLU A 166 -20.39 11.51 -0.07
C GLU A 166 -19.66 12.38 -1.10
N ASN A 167 -18.67 13.18 -0.68
CA ASN A 167 -18.00 14.15 -1.54
C ASN A 167 -16.69 13.67 -2.15
N VAL A 168 -16.29 12.41 -1.92
CA VAL A 168 -15.04 11.85 -2.45
C VAL A 168 -15.29 10.52 -3.17
N ASN A 169 -14.53 10.28 -4.22
CA ASN A 169 -14.65 9.06 -5.04
C ASN A 169 -13.70 7.93 -4.56
N THR A 170 -13.27 7.96 -3.31
CA THR A 170 -12.34 6.97 -2.75
C THR A 170 -12.92 5.55 -2.74
N TRP A 171 -14.23 5.41 -2.52
CA TRP A 171 -14.92 4.12 -2.54
C TRP A 171 -14.75 3.35 -3.87
N GLY A 172 -14.58 4.05 -4.98
CA GLY A 172 -14.40 3.46 -6.30
C GLY A 172 -12.95 3.10 -6.63
N ALA A 173 -11.99 3.60 -5.85
CA ALA A 173 -10.56 3.39 -6.10
C ALA A 173 -10.09 1.96 -5.78
N TYR A 174 -10.76 1.27 -4.87
CA TYR A 174 -10.42 -0.07 -4.39
C TYR A 174 -11.24 -1.18 -5.02
#